data_ecfcca46c163152f18942f01b4bcf460
#
_entry.id   ecfcca46c163152f18942f01b4bcf460
#
_cell.length_a   1.000
_cell.length_b   1.000
_cell.length_c   1.000
_cell.angle_alpha   90.00
_cell.angle_beta   90.00
_cell.angle_gamma   90.00
#
_symmetry.space_group_name_H-M   'P 1'
#
loop_
_entity.id
_entity.type
_entity.pdbx_description
1 polymer ?
#
loop_
_entity_poly.entity_id
_entity_poly.type
_entity_poly.pdbx_seq_one_letter_code
_entity_poly.pdbx_strand_id
1 'polypeptide(L)'
;MGTPRAAYLIPEFQNPTGHLMPVGLRERLPAVAHTAGTDLIVDESFVDLWLDGDPVPPPVAAFDRHARVLSIGGMSKPFWGGLRIGWIRAAAPLVQRLAAVRVGVDMAGPVLDQLVAARLLTQRDEVIAQRRERLSAQRDRLAAALRARLPEWHFRVPGGGVCLWAELDEPVSSVLCRAVESYGVRLAPGPRFGVDGTLERFVRLPFTLPERDLVEAVDRIAQARAELDRPARRGYDTPALVA
;
A
#
# COMPACT_ATOMS: atom_id res chain seq x y z
N MET A 1 -5.75 27.72 7.97
CA MET A 1 -5.22 26.37 8.23
C MET A 1 -3.79 26.50 8.74
N GLY A 2 -3.45 25.82 9.85
CA GLY A 2 -2.07 25.82 10.36
C GLY A 2 -1.16 24.94 9.51
N THR A 3 0.15 25.24 9.48
CA THR A 3 1.15 24.42 8.82
C THR A 3 1.34 23.10 9.59
N PRO A 4 1.33 21.92 8.96
CA PRO A 4 1.53 20.66 9.66
C PRO A 4 2.95 20.57 10.23
N ARG A 5 3.10 19.99 11.41
CA ARG A 5 4.43 19.77 12.01
C ARG A 5 5.19 18.61 11.35
N ALA A 6 4.47 17.65 10.82
CA ALA A 6 5.04 16.52 10.08
C ALA A 6 4.12 16.10 8.93
N ALA A 7 4.72 15.57 7.85
CA ALA A 7 4.03 14.97 6.72
C ALA A 7 4.58 13.56 6.48
N TYR A 8 3.67 12.58 6.37
CA TYR A 8 4.02 11.20 6.05
C TYR A 8 3.83 10.93 4.55
N LEU A 9 4.86 10.40 3.92
CA LEU A 9 4.90 10.19 2.46
C LEU A 9 5.37 8.76 2.13
N ILE A 10 4.81 8.19 1.07
CA ILE A 10 5.24 6.91 0.48
C ILE A 10 5.64 7.19 -0.97
N PRO A 11 6.91 7.50 -1.26
CA PRO A 11 7.34 7.90 -2.60
C PRO A 11 7.41 6.74 -3.60
N GLU A 12 7.67 5.52 -3.11
CA GLU A 12 7.77 4.32 -3.94
C GLU A 12 6.45 3.56 -3.91
N PHE A 13 5.81 3.43 -5.10
CA PHE A 13 4.62 2.60 -5.30
C PHE A 13 3.56 2.81 -4.21
N GLN A 14 3.21 4.07 -4.00
CA GLN A 14 2.34 4.56 -2.93
C GLN A 14 1.14 3.63 -2.69
N ASN A 15 0.91 3.29 -1.46
CA ASN A 15 -0.25 2.49 -1.06
C ASN A 15 -1.44 3.41 -0.72
N PRO A 16 -2.55 3.36 -1.49
CA PRO A 16 -2.96 2.27 -2.37
C PRO A 16 -2.72 2.48 -3.87
N THR A 17 -2.30 3.66 -4.33
CA THR A 17 -2.39 4.08 -5.74
C THR A 17 -1.34 3.45 -6.66
N GLY A 18 -0.26 2.88 -6.11
CA GLY A 18 0.86 2.34 -6.87
C GLY A 18 1.71 3.41 -7.59
N HIS A 19 1.54 4.70 -7.26
CA HIS A 19 2.31 5.78 -7.88
C HIS A 19 3.77 5.79 -7.41
N LEU A 20 4.66 6.01 -8.35
CA LEU A 20 6.07 6.32 -8.10
C LEU A 20 6.25 7.84 -8.17
N MET A 21 6.77 8.43 -7.08
CA MET A 21 7.01 9.88 -7.02
C MET A 21 8.15 10.26 -7.97
N PRO A 22 7.93 11.19 -8.92
CA PRO A 22 8.96 11.59 -9.87
C PRO A 22 10.09 12.37 -9.19
N VAL A 23 11.29 12.32 -9.78
CA VAL A 23 12.51 12.93 -9.24
C VAL A 23 12.33 14.41 -8.93
N GLY A 24 11.72 15.20 -9.81
CA GLY A 24 11.53 16.64 -9.60
C GLY A 24 10.68 17.00 -8.37
N LEU A 25 9.75 16.12 -7.95
CA LEU A 25 9.05 16.30 -6.67
C LEU A 25 9.96 15.96 -5.49
N ARG A 26 10.76 14.88 -5.58
CA ARG A 26 11.70 14.48 -4.52
C ARG A 26 12.73 15.58 -4.24
N GLU A 27 13.21 16.25 -5.28
CA GLU A 27 14.17 17.37 -5.19
C GLU A 27 13.59 18.60 -4.47
N ARG A 28 12.33 18.91 -4.73
CA ARG A 28 11.68 20.12 -4.21
C ARG A 28 11.15 19.97 -2.79
N LEU A 29 10.69 18.78 -2.42
CA LEU A 29 9.99 18.53 -1.16
C LEU A 29 10.78 18.94 0.09
N PRO A 30 12.09 18.60 0.25
CA PRO A 30 12.83 18.98 1.46
C PRO A 30 12.94 20.48 1.65
N ALA A 31 13.12 21.26 0.56
CA ALA A 31 13.19 22.71 0.64
C ALA A 31 11.84 23.34 1.03
N VAL A 32 10.73 22.83 0.45
CA VAL A 32 9.38 23.27 0.80
C VAL A 32 9.07 22.94 2.26
N ALA A 33 9.42 21.74 2.72
CA ALA A 33 9.23 21.31 4.09
C ALA A 33 10.04 22.16 5.09
N HIS A 34 11.29 22.49 4.73
CA HIS A 34 12.11 23.39 5.53
C HIS A 34 11.46 24.76 5.69
N THR A 35 11.04 25.39 4.59
CA THR A 35 10.37 26.69 4.60
C THR A 35 9.08 26.68 5.43
N ALA A 36 8.34 25.57 5.36
CA ALA A 36 7.10 25.38 6.12
C ALA A 36 7.32 24.99 7.59
N GLY A 37 8.54 24.68 8.02
CA GLY A 37 8.81 24.16 9.37
C GLY A 37 8.27 22.75 9.61
N THR A 38 8.05 21.97 8.53
CA THR A 38 7.46 20.61 8.54
C THR A 38 8.56 19.56 8.45
N ASP A 39 8.51 18.52 9.27
CA ASP A 39 9.38 17.36 9.13
C ASP A 39 8.74 16.33 8.19
N LEU A 40 9.56 15.72 7.31
CA LEU A 40 9.09 14.69 6.37
C LEU A 40 9.40 13.29 6.93
N ILE A 41 8.37 12.49 7.11
CA ILE A 41 8.48 11.06 7.40
C ILE A 41 8.27 10.33 6.08
N VAL A 42 9.35 9.75 5.55
CA VAL A 42 9.38 9.11 4.23
C VAL A 42 9.45 7.60 4.40
N ASP A 43 8.38 6.92 4.04
CA ASP A 43 8.28 5.46 4.09
C ASP A 43 8.82 4.84 2.79
N GLU A 44 10.00 4.24 2.88
CA GLU A 44 10.70 3.57 1.80
C GLU A 44 10.48 2.04 1.81
N SER A 45 9.43 1.55 2.51
CA SER A 45 9.18 0.10 2.67
C SER A 45 8.94 -0.65 1.35
N PHE A 46 8.60 0.05 0.28
CA PHE A 46 8.35 -0.53 -1.04
C PHE A 46 9.50 -0.36 -2.04
N VAL A 47 10.59 0.31 -1.69
CA VAL A 47 11.69 0.64 -2.61
C VAL A 47 12.26 -0.60 -3.32
N ASP A 48 12.33 -1.73 -2.62
CA ASP A 48 12.82 -3.00 -3.15
C ASP A 48 11.83 -3.72 -4.08
N LEU A 49 10.58 -3.28 -4.13
CA LEU A 49 9.50 -3.91 -4.90
C LEU A 49 9.24 -3.20 -6.23
N TRP A 50 10.28 -2.71 -6.86
CA TRP A 50 10.26 -2.27 -8.26
C TRP A 50 10.23 -3.50 -9.17
N LEU A 51 9.18 -3.62 -9.98
CA LEU A 51 8.93 -4.81 -10.81
C LEU A 51 9.33 -4.57 -12.27
N ASP A 52 9.01 -3.40 -12.80
CA ASP A 52 9.34 -2.98 -14.16
C ASP A 52 9.23 -1.45 -14.34
N GLY A 53 9.48 -0.98 -15.56
CA GLY A 53 9.45 0.44 -15.91
C GLY A 53 10.76 1.17 -15.59
N ASP A 54 10.66 2.48 -15.42
CA ASP A 54 11.82 3.33 -15.12
C ASP A 54 12.42 3.00 -13.75
N PRO A 55 13.76 3.09 -13.61
CA PRO A 55 14.43 2.88 -12.34
C PRO A 55 13.87 3.80 -11.24
N VAL A 56 13.82 3.27 -10.01
CA VAL A 56 13.40 4.06 -8.86
C VAL A 56 14.33 5.28 -8.70
N PRO A 57 13.79 6.50 -8.65
CA PRO A 57 14.60 7.70 -8.48
C PRO A 57 15.35 7.70 -7.14
N PRO A 58 16.42 8.53 -6.98
CA PRO A 58 17.10 8.69 -5.71
C PRO A 58 16.12 9.00 -4.56
N PRO A 59 16.39 8.53 -3.33
CA PRO A 59 15.50 8.77 -2.20
C PRO A 59 15.35 10.27 -1.90
N VAL A 60 14.22 10.67 -1.33
CA VAL A 60 13.96 12.09 -0.95
C VAL A 60 15.08 12.63 -0.06
N ALA A 61 15.62 11.79 0.82
CA ALA A 61 16.72 12.15 1.71
C ALA A 61 18.04 12.52 1.00
N ALA A 62 18.22 12.14 -0.28
CA ALA A 62 19.39 12.53 -1.07
C ALA A 62 19.41 14.04 -1.38
N PHE A 63 18.24 14.68 -1.36
CA PHE A 63 18.06 16.10 -1.64
C PHE A 63 17.89 16.96 -0.37
N ASP A 64 17.91 16.34 0.82
CA ASP A 64 17.73 17.03 2.09
C ASP A 64 19.01 17.71 2.57
N ARG A 65 19.03 19.05 2.57
CA ARG A 65 20.12 19.88 3.06
C ARG A 65 19.84 20.47 4.46
N HIS A 66 18.68 20.17 5.05
CA HIS A 66 18.18 20.82 6.25
C HIS A 66 17.84 19.87 7.39
N ALA A 67 18.20 18.59 7.23
CA ALA A 67 17.91 17.53 8.20
C ALA A 67 16.41 17.41 8.58
N ARG A 68 15.51 17.63 7.59
CA ARG A 68 14.05 17.54 7.74
C ARG A 68 13.49 16.18 7.36
N VAL A 69 14.28 15.31 6.72
CA VAL A 69 13.82 14.01 6.24
C VAL A 69 14.20 12.91 7.23
N LEU A 70 13.20 12.17 7.65
CA LEU A 70 13.29 10.93 8.40
C LEU A 70 12.81 9.81 7.48
N SER A 71 13.74 8.99 6.96
CA SER A 71 13.41 7.80 6.18
C SER A 71 13.14 6.64 7.11
N ILE A 72 12.06 5.91 6.85
CA ILE A 72 11.75 4.64 7.50
C ILE A 72 11.74 3.50 6.48
N GLY A 73 12.30 2.38 6.86
CA GLY A 73 12.32 1.18 6.04
C GLY A 73 12.09 -0.06 6.88
N GLY A 74 11.87 -1.18 6.22
CA GLY A 74 11.61 -2.40 6.94
C GLY A 74 11.66 -3.65 6.08
N MET A 75 11.79 -4.79 6.72
CA MET A 75 11.90 -6.09 6.09
C MET A 75 10.56 -6.76 5.80
N SER A 76 9.47 -6.16 6.26
CA SER A 76 8.12 -6.77 6.16
C SER A 76 7.62 -6.92 4.74
N LYS A 77 8.02 -6.04 3.82
CA LYS A 77 7.54 -6.07 2.43
C LYS A 77 8.48 -6.85 1.52
N PRO A 78 9.80 -6.58 1.53
CA PRO A 78 10.73 -7.32 0.69
C PRO A 78 10.93 -8.76 1.12
N PHE A 79 10.89 -9.07 2.42
CA PHE A 79 11.16 -10.41 2.96
C PHE A 79 9.89 -11.06 3.53
N TRP A 80 9.58 -10.79 4.79
CA TRP A 80 8.46 -11.41 5.47
C TRP A 80 7.87 -10.51 6.56
N GLY A 81 6.56 -10.30 6.57
CA GLY A 81 5.84 -9.46 7.52
C GLY A 81 5.99 -9.88 8.99
N GLY A 82 6.27 -11.15 9.25
CA GLY A 82 6.47 -11.70 10.59
C GLY A 82 7.81 -11.34 11.24
N LEU A 83 8.81 -10.89 10.47
CA LEU A 83 10.12 -10.50 11.04
C LEU A 83 10.02 -9.29 11.97
N ARG A 84 9.09 -8.39 11.75
CA ARG A 84 8.87 -7.18 12.56
C ARG A 84 10.10 -6.30 12.75
N ILE A 85 11.06 -6.38 11.83
CA ILE A 85 12.29 -5.57 11.83
C ILE A 85 12.15 -4.41 10.86
N GLY A 86 12.52 -3.22 11.34
CA GLY A 86 12.59 -1.99 10.57
C GLY A 86 13.68 -1.09 11.09
N TRP A 87 13.94 -0.01 10.38
CA TRP A 87 14.98 0.98 10.70
C TRP A 87 14.50 2.39 10.41
N ILE A 88 15.17 3.33 11.08
CA ILE A 88 15.00 4.75 10.85
C ILE A 88 16.38 5.33 10.47
N ARG A 89 16.40 6.16 9.43
CA ARG A 89 17.54 6.98 9.04
C ARG A 89 17.13 8.46 9.19
N ALA A 90 17.80 9.18 10.05
CA ALA A 90 17.57 10.60 10.29
C ALA A 90 18.84 11.27 10.83
N ALA A 91 18.79 12.57 11.09
CA ALA A 91 19.87 13.29 11.78
C ALA A 91 20.14 12.69 13.17
N ALA A 92 21.41 12.54 13.55
CA ALA A 92 21.82 11.85 14.76
C ALA A 92 21.11 12.38 16.04
N PRO A 93 20.93 13.68 16.27
CA PRO A 93 20.20 14.16 17.45
C PRO A 93 18.74 13.66 17.51
N LEU A 94 18.08 13.53 16.34
CA LEU A 94 16.71 13.00 16.28
C LEU A 94 16.70 11.52 16.61
N VAL A 95 17.62 10.73 16.02
CA VAL A 95 17.75 9.29 16.31
C VAL A 95 17.96 9.05 17.82
N GLN A 96 18.84 9.82 18.46
CA GLN A 96 19.08 9.72 19.91
C GLN A 96 17.82 9.99 20.73
N ARG A 97 17.04 11.01 20.38
CA ARG A 97 15.76 11.32 21.04
C ARG A 97 14.74 10.20 20.85
N LEU A 98 14.63 9.66 19.63
CA LEU A 98 13.72 8.55 19.33
C LEU A 98 14.13 7.29 20.11
N ALA A 99 15.43 6.99 20.19
CA ALA A 99 15.94 5.88 20.98
C ALA A 99 15.62 6.02 22.47
N ALA A 100 15.75 7.22 23.03
CA ALA A 100 15.39 7.49 24.43
C ALA A 100 13.88 7.29 24.69
N VAL A 101 13.01 7.74 23.78
CA VAL A 101 11.56 7.55 23.89
C VAL A 101 11.18 6.07 23.76
N ARG A 102 11.89 5.32 22.92
CA ARG A 102 11.64 3.90 22.67
C ARG A 102 11.73 3.04 23.92
N VAL A 103 12.63 3.39 24.85
CA VAL A 103 12.79 2.67 26.11
C VAL A 103 11.46 2.55 26.89
N GLY A 104 10.60 3.58 26.80
CA GLY A 104 9.28 3.58 27.40
C GLY A 104 8.21 2.79 26.62
N VAL A 105 8.51 2.33 25.39
CA VAL A 105 7.56 1.63 24.51
C VAL A 105 7.80 0.11 24.52
N ASP A 106 9.03 -0.32 24.18
CA ASP A 106 9.34 -1.75 23.99
C ASP A 106 10.75 -2.15 24.45
N MET A 107 11.49 -1.25 25.11
CA MET A 107 12.88 -1.40 25.55
C MET A 107 13.86 -1.78 24.43
N ALA A 108 13.62 -2.91 23.73
CA ALA A 108 14.44 -3.39 22.60
C ALA A 108 13.64 -4.33 21.70
N GLY A 109 14.01 -4.40 20.44
CA GLY A 109 13.47 -5.41 19.51
C GLY A 109 14.01 -6.81 19.80
N PRO A 110 13.32 -7.86 19.32
CA PRO A 110 13.71 -9.27 19.55
C PRO A 110 15.07 -9.55 18.88
N VAL A 111 16.03 -10.07 19.64
CA VAL A 111 17.40 -10.29 19.17
C VAL A 111 17.46 -11.39 18.10
N LEU A 112 16.69 -12.46 18.25
CA LEU A 112 16.66 -13.55 17.26
C LEU A 112 16.18 -13.05 15.89
N ASP A 113 15.13 -12.23 15.83
CA ASP A 113 14.62 -11.68 14.58
C ASP A 113 15.64 -10.72 13.95
N GLN A 114 16.41 -9.98 14.76
CA GLN A 114 17.49 -9.14 14.26
C GLN A 114 18.63 -9.98 13.63
N LEU A 115 19.00 -11.12 14.24
CA LEU A 115 20.00 -12.03 13.67
C LEU A 115 19.51 -12.66 12.37
N VAL A 116 18.26 -13.09 12.31
CA VAL A 116 17.62 -13.59 11.08
C VAL A 116 17.62 -12.49 10.01
N ALA A 117 17.23 -11.27 10.36
CA ALA A 117 17.25 -10.12 9.46
C ALA A 117 18.65 -9.84 8.92
N ALA A 118 19.68 -9.83 9.77
CA ALA A 118 21.07 -9.65 9.36
C ALA A 118 21.52 -10.74 8.38
N ARG A 119 21.13 -11.98 8.61
CA ARG A 119 21.43 -13.10 7.69
C ARG A 119 20.72 -12.94 6.35
N LEU A 120 19.44 -12.56 6.34
CA LEU A 120 18.69 -12.32 5.11
C LEU A 120 19.27 -11.17 4.29
N LEU A 121 19.78 -10.12 4.94
CA LEU A 121 20.42 -9.00 4.24
C LEU A 121 21.69 -9.42 3.49
N THR A 122 22.41 -10.45 3.91
CA THR A 122 23.57 -10.97 3.15
C THR A 122 23.16 -11.68 1.85
N GLN A 123 21.90 -12.07 1.71
CA GLN A 123 21.34 -12.74 0.52
C GLN A 123 20.27 -11.84 -0.18
N ARG A 124 20.30 -10.52 0.14
CA ARG A 124 19.27 -9.57 -0.25
C ARG A 124 18.99 -9.61 -1.75
N ASP A 125 20.01 -9.52 -2.57
CA ASP A 125 19.83 -9.33 -4.02
C ASP A 125 19.18 -10.55 -4.67
N GLU A 126 19.53 -11.76 -4.25
CA GLU A 126 18.91 -13.00 -4.71
C GLU A 126 17.44 -13.09 -4.26
N VAL A 127 17.17 -12.86 -2.98
CA VAL A 127 15.80 -12.92 -2.42
C VAL A 127 14.90 -11.88 -3.08
N ILE A 128 15.41 -10.65 -3.28
CA ILE A 128 14.65 -9.57 -3.93
C ILE A 128 14.37 -9.90 -5.40
N ALA A 129 15.34 -10.46 -6.14
CA ALA A 129 15.14 -10.86 -7.53
C ALA A 129 13.99 -11.88 -7.65
N GLN A 130 14.02 -12.94 -6.86
CA GLN A 130 12.97 -13.98 -6.82
C GLN A 130 11.61 -13.37 -6.40
N ARG A 131 11.62 -12.45 -5.44
CA ARG A 131 10.41 -11.77 -4.96
C ARG A 131 9.77 -10.91 -6.07
N ARG A 132 10.59 -10.15 -6.80
CA ARG A 132 10.15 -9.32 -7.93
C ARG A 132 9.55 -10.14 -9.06
N GLU A 133 10.21 -11.21 -9.46
CA GLU A 133 9.71 -12.13 -10.50
C GLU A 133 8.32 -12.65 -10.13
N ARG A 134 8.16 -13.17 -8.91
CA ARG A 134 6.87 -13.68 -8.42
C ARG A 134 5.80 -12.60 -8.41
N LEU A 135 6.10 -11.42 -7.86
CA LEU A 135 5.13 -10.32 -7.76
C LEU A 135 4.75 -9.79 -9.14
N SER A 136 5.67 -9.76 -10.10
CA SER A 136 5.38 -9.37 -11.48
C SER A 136 4.37 -10.32 -12.12
N ALA A 137 4.60 -11.63 -12.05
CA ALA A 137 3.68 -12.65 -12.56
C ALA A 137 2.28 -12.56 -11.89
N GLN A 138 2.24 -12.42 -10.56
CA GLN A 138 1.00 -12.27 -9.79
C GLN A 138 0.24 -10.98 -10.16
N ARG A 139 0.93 -9.84 -10.30
CA ARG A 139 0.34 -8.56 -10.73
C ARG A 139 -0.29 -8.69 -12.11
N ASP A 140 0.45 -9.24 -13.07
CA ASP A 140 0.03 -9.36 -14.46
C ASP A 140 -1.15 -10.32 -14.57
N ARG A 141 -1.13 -11.41 -13.80
CA ARG A 141 -2.23 -12.38 -13.74
C ARG A 141 -3.50 -11.75 -13.16
N LEU A 142 -3.39 -10.98 -12.07
CA LEU A 142 -4.52 -10.24 -11.51
C LEU A 142 -5.08 -9.22 -12.51
N ALA A 143 -4.21 -8.44 -13.16
CA ALA A 143 -4.61 -7.45 -14.14
C ALA A 143 -5.33 -8.08 -15.34
N ALA A 144 -4.85 -9.22 -15.83
CA ALA A 144 -5.49 -9.96 -16.92
C ALA A 144 -6.87 -10.50 -16.51
N ALA A 145 -6.99 -11.08 -15.31
CA ALA A 145 -8.26 -11.57 -14.79
C ALA A 145 -9.30 -10.45 -14.63
N LEU A 146 -8.89 -9.31 -14.07
CA LEU A 146 -9.78 -8.14 -13.93
C LEU A 146 -10.29 -7.64 -15.29
N ARG A 147 -9.41 -7.49 -16.28
CA ARG A 147 -9.81 -7.05 -17.63
C ARG A 147 -10.77 -8.02 -18.31
N ALA A 148 -10.63 -9.31 -18.04
CA ALA A 148 -11.50 -10.35 -18.63
C ALA A 148 -12.88 -10.44 -17.95
N ARG A 149 -12.95 -10.20 -16.62
CA ARG A 149 -14.16 -10.47 -15.83
C ARG A 149 -14.92 -9.21 -15.41
N LEU A 150 -14.23 -8.08 -15.33
CA LEU A 150 -14.72 -6.76 -14.88
C LEU A 150 -14.16 -5.67 -15.82
N PRO A 151 -14.46 -5.74 -17.12
CA PRO A 151 -13.90 -4.84 -18.13
C PRO A 151 -14.27 -3.36 -17.92
N GLU A 152 -15.34 -3.08 -17.18
CA GLU A 152 -15.81 -1.75 -16.81
C GLU A 152 -14.94 -1.09 -15.71
N TRP A 153 -14.07 -1.86 -15.03
CA TRP A 153 -13.17 -1.31 -14.02
C TRP A 153 -11.92 -0.74 -14.65
N HIS A 154 -11.54 0.45 -14.21
CA HIS A 154 -10.36 1.13 -14.71
C HIS A 154 -9.21 1.10 -13.71
N PHE A 155 -8.04 0.72 -14.16
CA PHE A 155 -6.83 0.73 -13.34
C PHE A 155 -5.58 0.85 -14.18
N ARG A 156 -4.56 1.46 -13.58
CA ARG A 156 -3.19 1.43 -14.09
C ARG A 156 -2.44 0.25 -13.48
N VAL A 157 -1.72 -0.52 -14.29
CA VAL A 157 -0.78 -1.52 -13.79
C VAL A 157 0.43 -0.79 -13.23
N PRO A 158 0.73 -0.90 -11.92
CA PRO A 158 1.86 -0.20 -11.34
C PRO A 158 3.18 -0.89 -11.69
N GLY A 159 4.26 -0.12 -11.87
CA GLY A 159 5.62 -0.65 -12.07
C GLY A 159 6.24 -1.27 -10.82
N GLY A 160 5.49 -1.41 -9.72
CA GLY A 160 5.96 -1.99 -8.46
C GLY A 160 4.93 -1.98 -7.35
N GLY A 161 5.38 -2.28 -6.13
CA GLY A 161 4.52 -2.37 -4.97
C GLY A 161 3.81 -3.72 -4.82
N VAL A 162 2.60 -3.73 -4.24
CA VAL A 162 1.90 -4.97 -3.85
C VAL A 162 0.40 -4.96 -4.13
N CYS A 163 -0.14 -3.92 -4.78
CA CYS A 163 -1.57 -3.81 -5.04
C CYS A 163 -1.89 -3.03 -6.31
N LEU A 164 -3.04 -3.36 -6.91
CA LEU A 164 -3.73 -2.53 -7.89
C LEU A 164 -4.71 -1.62 -7.16
N TRP A 165 -4.91 -0.42 -7.70
CA TRP A 165 -5.93 0.53 -7.31
C TRP A 165 -6.91 0.66 -8.45
N ALA A 166 -8.08 0.05 -8.31
CA ALA A 166 -9.09 -0.01 -9.36
C ALA A 166 -10.23 0.97 -9.07
N GLU A 167 -10.60 1.72 -10.09
CA GLU A 167 -11.79 2.55 -10.13
C GLU A 167 -12.95 1.73 -10.65
N LEU A 168 -14.04 1.72 -9.89
CA LEU A 168 -15.28 1.06 -10.22
C LEU A 168 -16.13 1.97 -11.12
N ASP A 169 -17.01 1.38 -11.89
CA ASP A 169 -18.04 2.07 -12.69
C ASP A 169 -19.02 2.91 -11.84
N GLU A 170 -19.24 2.50 -10.58
CA GLU A 170 -20.13 3.15 -9.62
C GLU A 170 -19.46 3.38 -8.25
N PRO A 171 -19.92 4.35 -7.45
CA PRO A 171 -19.39 4.63 -6.11
C PRO A 171 -19.94 3.65 -5.05
N VAL A 172 -19.63 2.36 -5.20
CA VAL A 172 -20.21 1.26 -4.39
C VAL A 172 -19.16 0.39 -3.67
N SER A 173 -17.90 0.86 -3.55
CA SER A 173 -16.83 0.02 -3.03
C SER A 173 -17.10 -0.53 -1.63
N SER A 174 -17.73 0.24 -0.75
CA SER A 174 -18.07 -0.23 0.60
C SER A 174 -19.16 -1.32 0.58
N VAL A 175 -20.15 -1.17 -0.30
CA VAL A 175 -21.23 -2.17 -0.48
C VAL A 175 -20.66 -3.44 -1.09
N LEU A 176 -19.88 -3.29 -2.16
CA LEU A 176 -19.21 -4.40 -2.84
C LEU A 176 -18.31 -5.18 -1.88
N CYS A 177 -17.46 -4.48 -1.10
CA CYS A 177 -16.55 -5.14 -0.15
C CYS A 177 -17.28 -5.96 0.90
N ARG A 178 -18.47 -5.52 1.34
CA ARG A 178 -19.33 -6.33 2.24
C ARG A 178 -19.93 -7.54 1.51
N ALA A 179 -20.42 -7.35 0.29
CA ALA A 179 -21.03 -8.44 -0.48
C ALA A 179 -20.03 -9.57 -0.76
N VAL A 180 -18.81 -9.24 -1.17
CA VAL A 180 -17.79 -10.25 -1.50
C VAL A 180 -17.29 -11.05 -0.28
N GLU A 181 -17.53 -10.60 0.95
CA GLU A 181 -17.19 -11.37 2.15
C GLU A 181 -18.00 -12.69 2.23
N SER A 182 -19.26 -12.71 1.76
CA SER A 182 -20.07 -13.93 1.67
C SER A 182 -19.52 -14.93 0.63
N TYR A 183 -18.71 -14.45 -0.31
CA TYR A 183 -18.00 -15.27 -1.30
C TYR A 183 -16.58 -15.64 -0.84
N GLY A 184 -16.23 -15.36 0.42
CA GLY A 184 -14.93 -15.68 1.00
C GLY A 184 -13.79 -14.77 0.50
N VAL A 185 -14.09 -13.60 -0.06
CA VAL A 185 -13.10 -12.60 -0.49
C VAL A 185 -13.14 -11.39 0.42
N ARG A 186 -11.97 -10.91 0.88
CA ARG A 186 -11.88 -9.70 1.69
C ARG A 186 -11.09 -8.64 0.95
N LEU A 187 -11.73 -7.49 0.70
CA LEU A 187 -11.17 -6.33 0.01
C LEU A 187 -11.09 -5.11 0.93
N ALA A 188 -10.34 -4.11 0.50
CA ALA A 188 -10.27 -2.83 1.18
C ALA A 188 -10.93 -1.74 0.31
N PRO A 189 -12.09 -1.19 0.72
CA PRO A 189 -12.78 -0.15 -0.01
C PRO A 189 -12.03 1.17 0.06
N GLY A 190 -12.24 2.02 -0.94
CA GLY A 190 -11.58 3.32 -1.08
C GLY A 190 -11.69 4.24 0.12
N PRO A 191 -12.83 4.35 0.82
CA PRO A 191 -12.94 5.21 2.01
C PRO A 191 -11.97 4.91 3.15
N ARG A 192 -11.36 3.72 3.18
CA ARG A 192 -10.27 3.43 4.12
C ARG A 192 -8.98 4.22 3.87
N PHE A 193 -8.85 4.84 2.71
CA PHE A 193 -7.66 5.58 2.25
C PHE A 193 -7.93 7.06 2.02
N GLY A 194 -9.14 7.51 2.28
CA GLY A 194 -9.58 8.90 2.17
C GLY A 194 -10.17 9.42 3.47
N VAL A 195 -10.53 10.69 3.47
CA VAL A 195 -11.23 11.35 4.57
C VAL A 195 -12.72 11.52 4.22
N ASP A 196 -13.57 11.59 5.22
CA ASP A 196 -14.99 11.94 5.09
C ASP A 196 -15.78 11.09 4.09
N GLY A 197 -15.47 9.78 4.00
CA GLY A 197 -16.17 8.84 3.11
C GLY A 197 -15.90 9.03 1.62
N THR A 198 -14.84 9.75 1.27
CA THR A 198 -14.41 9.89 -0.12
C THR A 198 -13.90 8.57 -0.71
N LEU A 199 -13.67 8.53 -2.03
CA LEU A 199 -13.08 7.39 -2.75
C LEU A 199 -13.98 6.14 -2.84
N GLU A 200 -15.31 6.26 -2.72
CA GLU A 200 -16.26 5.14 -2.86
C GLU A 200 -16.22 4.48 -4.25
N ARG A 201 -15.61 5.12 -5.26
CA ARG A 201 -15.38 4.51 -6.56
C ARG A 201 -14.17 3.60 -6.62
N PHE A 202 -13.40 3.49 -5.55
CA PHE A 202 -12.13 2.80 -5.61
C PHE A 202 -12.08 1.59 -4.70
N VAL A 203 -11.31 0.58 -5.15
CA VAL A 203 -11.01 -0.62 -4.36
C VAL A 203 -9.52 -0.97 -4.49
N ARG A 204 -8.93 -1.39 -3.38
CA ARG A 204 -7.56 -1.88 -3.34
C ARG A 204 -7.53 -3.39 -3.46
N LEU A 205 -6.80 -3.90 -4.46
CA LEU A 205 -6.64 -5.32 -4.80
C LEU A 205 -5.17 -5.73 -4.62
N PRO A 206 -4.80 -6.40 -3.52
CA PRO A 206 -3.45 -6.93 -3.35
C PRO A 206 -3.17 -8.05 -4.36
N PHE A 207 -1.94 -8.09 -4.92
CA PHE A 207 -1.50 -9.18 -5.79
C PHE A 207 -0.44 -10.08 -5.15
N THR A 208 -0.50 -10.26 -3.84
CA THR A 208 0.51 -11.04 -3.08
C THR A 208 0.12 -12.50 -2.86
N LEU A 209 -1.05 -12.92 -3.32
CA LEU A 209 -1.51 -14.31 -3.27
C LEU A 209 -1.00 -15.11 -4.49
N PRO A 210 -1.00 -16.46 -4.43
CA PRO A 210 -0.74 -17.30 -5.58
C PRO A 210 -1.66 -16.94 -6.76
N GLU A 211 -1.16 -17.06 -7.99
CA GLU A 211 -1.87 -16.64 -9.21
C GLU A 211 -3.26 -17.27 -9.36
N ARG A 212 -3.38 -18.59 -9.04
CA ARG A 212 -4.68 -19.27 -9.07
C ARG A 212 -5.69 -18.65 -8.11
N ASP A 213 -5.24 -18.27 -6.91
CA ASP A 213 -6.09 -17.73 -5.87
C ASP A 213 -6.54 -16.29 -6.23
N LEU A 214 -5.68 -15.55 -6.95
CA LEU A 214 -6.03 -14.23 -7.49
C LEU A 214 -7.11 -14.33 -8.59
N VAL A 215 -7.00 -15.29 -9.49
CA VAL A 215 -8.02 -15.52 -10.53
C VAL A 215 -9.34 -15.93 -9.90
N GLU A 216 -9.31 -16.87 -8.97
CA GLU A 216 -10.50 -17.31 -8.23
C GLU A 216 -11.15 -16.15 -7.45
N ALA A 217 -10.35 -15.29 -6.81
CA ALA A 217 -10.87 -14.12 -6.12
C ALA A 217 -11.58 -13.17 -7.08
N VAL A 218 -11.03 -12.92 -8.28
CA VAL A 218 -11.67 -12.08 -9.30
C VAL A 218 -12.98 -12.70 -9.79
N ASP A 219 -13.04 -14.01 -10.00
CA ASP A 219 -14.29 -14.71 -10.39
C ASP A 219 -15.38 -14.53 -9.32
N ARG A 220 -15.02 -14.68 -8.05
CA ARG A 220 -15.94 -14.48 -6.93
C ARG A 220 -16.40 -13.02 -6.79
N ILE A 221 -15.51 -12.06 -7.03
CA ILE A 221 -15.85 -10.63 -7.06
C ILE A 221 -16.87 -10.35 -8.17
N ALA A 222 -16.63 -10.87 -9.38
CA ALA A 222 -17.54 -10.71 -10.51
C ALA A 222 -18.92 -11.31 -10.23
N GLN A 223 -18.99 -12.47 -9.58
CA GLN A 223 -20.26 -13.08 -9.15
C GLN A 223 -21.01 -12.18 -8.16
N ALA A 224 -20.31 -11.69 -7.12
CA ALA A 224 -20.91 -10.79 -6.13
C ALA A 224 -21.41 -9.48 -6.78
N ARG A 225 -20.64 -8.91 -7.71
CA ARG A 225 -21.02 -7.69 -8.46
C ARG A 225 -22.29 -7.93 -9.27
N ALA A 226 -22.34 -9.02 -10.03
CA ALA A 226 -23.50 -9.37 -10.83
C ALA A 226 -24.77 -9.60 -10.00
N GLU A 227 -24.65 -10.03 -8.75
CA GLU A 227 -25.80 -10.15 -7.84
C GLU A 227 -26.28 -8.81 -7.29
N LEU A 228 -25.36 -7.87 -7.04
CA LEU A 228 -25.70 -6.51 -6.63
C LEU A 228 -26.47 -5.77 -7.73
N ASP A 229 -26.18 -6.06 -9.00
CA ASP A 229 -26.85 -5.44 -10.15
C ASP A 229 -28.22 -6.05 -10.45
N ARG A 230 -28.56 -7.21 -9.87
CA ARG A 230 -29.89 -7.77 -10.03
C ARG A 230 -30.88 -6.90 -9.27
N PRO A 231 -31.94 -6.42 -9.94
CA PRO A 231 -33.04 -5.73 -9.23
C PRO A 231 -33.50 -6.64 -8.11
N ALA A 232 -33.58 -6.10 -6.89
CA ALA A 232 -34.08 -6.84 -5.74
C ALA A 232 -35.38 -7.56 -6.19
N ARG A 233 -35.37 -8.91 -6.17
CA ARG A 233 -36.63 -9.64 -6.36
C ARG A 233 -37.57 -9.03 -5.35
N ARG A 234 -38.64 -8.38 -5.80
CA ARG A 234 -39.73 -7.87 -4.96
C ARG A 234 -40.23 -9.07 -4.14
N GLY A 235 -39.56 -9.32 -3.02
CA GLY A 235 -40.12 -10.10 -1.95
C GLY A 235 -41.30 -9.30 -1.44
N TYR A 236 -42.42 -9.97 -1.34
CA TYR A 236 -43.69 -9.46 -0.85
C TYR A 236 -43.54 -8.32 0.15
N ASP A 237 -44.18 -7.20 -0.16
CA ASP A 237 -44.40 -6.09 0.76
C ASP A 237 -44.99 -6.62 2.07
N THR A 238 -44.17 -6.88 3.04
CA THR A 238 -44.61 -6.96 4.41
C THR A 238 -44.71 -5.52 4.89
N PRO A 239 -45.90 -4.99 5.21
CA PRO A 239 -46.04 -3.62 5.66
C PRO A 239 -45.13 -3.43 6.90
N ALA A 240 -44.28 -2.39 6.89
CA ALA A 240 -43.52 -2.01 8.05
C ALA A 240 -44.51 -1.66 9.18
N LEU A 241 -44.48 -2.45 10.27
CA LEU A 241 -45.15 -2.08 11.50
C LEU A 241 -44.41 -0.87 12.08
N VAL A 242 -45.03 0.29 11.96
CA VAL A 242 -44.58 1.51 12.66
C VAL A 242 -45.12 1.39 14.09
N ALA A 243 -44.20 1.20 15.05
CA ALA A 243 -44.50 1.27 16.47
C ALA A 243 -44.13 2.66 17.00
#